data_94cca940436822b8a8e5aecbf18b35e4
#
_entry.id   94cca940436822b8a8e5aecbf18b35e4
#
_cell.length_a   1.000
_cell.length_b   1.000
_cell.length_c   1.000
_cell.angle_alpha   90.00
_cell.angle_beta   90.00
_cell.angle_gamma   90.00
#
_symmetry.space_group_name_H-M   'P 1'
#
loop_
_entity.id
_entity.type
_entity.pdbx_description
1 polymer ?
#
loop_
_entity_poly.entity_id
_entity_poly.type
_entity_poly.pdbx_seq_one_letter_code
_entity_poly.pdbx_strand_id
1 'polypeptide(L)'
;MKRFLGILMALCLLLGCVSAAHAEDVVTLHWWYRGNGEQADTELVNAKVNEMLQTYEGLENVKVVLHPFAPSDYQTQVLLGLSAGEPMDILNTVSLNLYQLVEDGTLRPMDEYLPLAAELTAELPEQMINYGKVDGVQYIICHQQQIANGCSIAIPTEYIEKGWVDGDKLYDMFRSDNYGKYTVTEMMDELEKSLLAVREGTGLDNIYLCNNNVMLPTSSGNYNPFIGYYDSVSGYSSSMAFQIDNATHTVYFNDMEPGATDAMARWAEWYDKGYVYADVMVEPQKVTTGDYLTTVSPKVPFEFSNGTGTSEYLTEFNSAAYGYPITVYQLNDNYYAPMTYAAGGDGITSSCEHPEEAMKFIQCMNTERGKEIYNTIVYGIEGTHWEFNEDGKTIRTFGYDGPQGGSDYLYSAHKWIMGNTRNAYLNQACTQQTIDIIDEINYGDHTIKSALTGIVLKSDDFSIELDQVNALYKEFHDSLFNGVKGSEGWKAYYDEYIEKMHLAGLDKVLEGYQAQVDAYLGK
;
A
#
# COMPACT_ATOMS: atom_id res chain seq x y z
N MET A 1 -49.82 21.01 62.72
CA MET A 1 -49.36 21.43 61.41
C MET A 1 -47.81 21.59 61.32
N LYS A 2 -47.12 22.17 62.29
CA LYS A 2 -45.63 22.37 62.19
C LYS A 2 -44.79 21.07 62.26
N ARG A 3 -45.30 19.98 62.87
CA ARG A 3 -44.56 18.69 62.93
C ARG A 3 -44.75 17.82 61.66
N PHE A 4 -45.80 18.00 60.89
CA PHE A 4 -46.03 17.31 59.62
C PHE A 4 -45.20 17.90 58.47
N LEU A 5 -44.92 19.21 58.51
CA LEU A 5 -44.12 19.88 57.50
C LEU A 5 -42.62 19.48 57.57
N GLY A 6 -42.13 19.20 58.80
CA GLY A 6 -40.72 18.77 59.00
C GLY A 6 -40.44 17.33 58.47
N ILE A 7 -41.44 16.44 58.58
CA ILE A 7 -41.30 15.06 58.09
C ILE A 7 -41.39 15.00 56.55
N LEU A 8 -42.20 15.85 55.93
CA LEU A 8 -42.31 15.95 54.49
C LEU A 8 -41.02 16.53 53.84
N MET A 9 -40.39 17.52 54.55
CA MET A 9 -39.12 18.09 54.09
C MET A 9 -37.94 17.14 54.26
N ALA A 10 -37.92 16.31 55.33
CA ALA A 10 -36.92 15.27 55.52
C ALA A 10 -37.08 14.09 54.52
N LEU A 11 -38.30 13.76 54.13
CA LEU A 11 -38.54 12.73 53.09
C LEU A 11 -38.16 13.22 51.68
N CYS A 12 -38.32 14.50 51.37
CA CYS A 12 -37.89 15.10 50.11
C CYS A 12 -36.36 15.22 50.05
N LEU A 13 -35.65 15.38 51.17
CA LEU A 13 -34.18 15.38 51.24
C LEU A 13 -33.59 13.95 51.17
N LEU A 14 -34.32 12.93 51.60
CA LEU A 14 -33.93 11.53 51.47
C LEU A 14 -34.20 10.93 50.09
N LEU A 15 -35.17 11.47 49.33
CA LEU A 15 -35.46 11.11 47.95
C LEU A 15 -34.58 11.86 46.93
N GLY A 16 -33.85 12.93 47.35
CA GLY A 16 -32.93 13.68 46.53
C GLY A 16 -31.51 13.08 46.47
N CYS A 17 -31.24 11.98 47.22
CA CYS A 17 -29.97 11.24 47.18
C CYS A 17 -30.09 9.95 46.36
N VAL A 18 -31.06 9.86 45.47
CA VAL A 18 -31.03 8.84 44.39
C VAL A 18 -30.02 9.33 43.37
N SER A 19 -28.80 8.82 43.51
CA SER A 19 -27.82 8.64 42.46
C SER A 19 -28.01 9.61 41.29
N ALA A 20 -27.33 10.77 41.33
CA ALA A 20 -26.68 11.17 40.11
C ALA A 20 -25.72 10.02 39.79
N ALA A 21 -26.20 8.98 39.10
CA ALA A 21 -25.36 8.26 38.19
C ALA A 21 -24.78 9.39 37.31
N HIS A 22 -23.52 9.70 37.46
CA HIS A 22 -22.79 10.45 36.47
C HIS A 22 -23.06 9.65 35.20
N ALA A 23 -23.91 10.15 34.32
CA ALA A 23 -23.81 9.77 32.92
C ALA A 23 -22.36 10.14 32.61
N GLU A 24 -21.49 9.16 32.51
CA GLU A 24 -20.13 9.39 31.99
C GLU A 24 -20.33 10.13 30.69
N ASP A 25 -19.67 11.28 30.55
CA ASP A 25 -19.80 12.09 29.35
C ASP A 25 -19.38 11.22 28.15
N VAL A 26 -20.21 11.16 27.13
CA VAL A 26 -19.95 10.36 25.95
C VAL A 26 -18.74 10.96 25.23
N VAL A 27 -17.67 10.20 25.15
CA VAL A 27 -16.46 10.55 24.39
C VAL A 27 -16.75 10.36 22.91
N THR A 28 -16.45 11.35 22.09
CA THR A 28 -16.55 11.25 20.62
C THR A 28 -15.16 11.30 20.02
N LEU A 29 -14.82 10.28 19.24
CA LEU A 29 -13.56 10.17 18.49
C LEU A 29 -13.82 10.32 17.00
N HIS A 30 -13.06 11.16 16.34
CA HIS A 30 -13.09 11.36 14.89
C HIS A 30 -11.94 10.58 14.25
N TRP A 31 -12.27 9.55 13.46
CA TRP A 31 -11.28 8.75 12.75
C TRP A 31 -11.27 9.10 11.27
N TRP A 32 -10.15 9.69 10.84
CA TRP A 32 -9.91 10.04 9.45
C TRP A 32 -9.07 8.96 8.77
N TYR A 33 -9.61 8.36 7.71
CA TYR A 33 -8.93 7.26 7.05
C TYR A 33 -9.14 7.24 5.53
N ARG A 34 -8.15 6.66 4.85
CA ARG A 34 -8.23 6.37 3.43
C ARG A 34 -9.16 5.18 3.21
N GLY A 35 -10.22 5.38 2.44
CA GLY A 35 -11.21 4.37 2.11
C GLY A 35 -11.73 4.58 0.70
N ASN A 36 -13.01 4.28 0.46
CA ASN A 36 -13.67 4.53 -0.83
C ASN A 36 -14.42 5.88 -0.89
N GLY A 37 -14.19 6.75 0.07
CA GLY A 37 -15.00 7.94 0.26
C GLY A 37 -16.31 7.66 0.98
N GLU A 38 -17.05 8.72 1.27
CA GLU A 38 -18.37 8.62 1.89
C GLU A 38 -19.36 7.96 0.92
N GLN A 39 -20.14 7.00 1.44
CA GLN A 39 -21.12 6.23 0.69
C GLN A 39 -22.51 6.41 1.26
N ALA A 40 -23.53 5.98 0.50
CA ALA A 40 -24.93 6.18 0.87
C ALA A 40 -25.28 5.68 2.28
N ASP A 41 -24.68 4.57 2.72
CA ASP A 41 -24.95 3.94 4.00
C ASP A 41 -23.89 4.22 5.09
N THR A 42 -23.02 5.26 4.91
CA THR A 42 -22.00 5.63 5.91
C THR A 42 -22.61 5.88 7.28
N GLU A 43 -23.67 6.66 7.35
CA GLU A 43 -24.34 6.95 8.61
C GLU A 43 -24.94 5.70 9.25
N LEU A 44 -25.54 4.79 8.44
CA LEU A 44 -26.12 3.56 8.91
C LEU A 44 -25.05 2.63 9.51
N VAL A 45 -23.93 2.46 8.82
CA VAL A 45 -22.80 1.66 9.31
C VAL A 45 -22.17 2.31 10.55
N ASN A 46 -21.98 3.61 10.55
CA ASN A 46 -21.45 4.33 11.71
C ASN A 46 -22.35 4.17 12.95
N ALA A 47 -23.67 4.23 12.76
CA ALA A 47 -24.63 3.97 13.85
C ALA A 47 -24.50 2.53 14.37
N LYS A 48 -24.32 1.53 13.48
CA LYS A 48 -24.16 0.12 13.88
C LYS A 48 -22.84 -0.09 14.64
N VAL A 49 -21.75 0.48 14.16
CA VAL A 49 -20.45 0.45 14.88
C VAL A 49 -20.60 1.01 16.28
N ASN A 50 -21.24 2.17 16.43
CA ASN A 50 -21.45 2.80 17.72
C ASN A 50 -22.40 2.00 18.67
N GLU A 51 -23.35 1.26 18.13
CA GLU A 51 -24.14 0.28 18.90
C GLU A 51 -23.24 -0.84 19.45
N MET A 52 -22.34 -1.38 18.63
CA MET A 52 -21.43 -2.46 19.01
C MET A 52 -20.38 -2.00 20.04
N LEU A 53 -19.86 -0.79 19.91
CA LEU A 53 -18.90 -0.20 20.87
C LEU A 53 -19.48 -0.14 22.28
N GLN A 54 -20.79 0.06 22.47
CA GLN A 54 -21.43 0.09 23.80
C GLN A 54 -21.32 -1.23 24.56
N THR A 55 -20.99 -2.32 23.88
CA THR A 55 -20.79 -3.65 24.47
C THR A 55 -19.32 -4.07 24.51
N TYR A 56 -18.42 -3.22 23.98
CA TYR A 56 -16.97 -3.49 23.98
C TYR A 56 -16.33 -2.90 25.24
N GLU A 57 -15.70 -3.75 26.06
CA GLU A 57 -15.12 -3.36 27.33
C GLU A 57 -14.08 -2.23 27.18
N GLY A 58 -14.32 -1.15 27.86
CA GLY A 58 -13.50 0.05 27.85
C GLY A 58 -13.83 1.05 26.73
N LEU A 59 -14.89 0.78 25.93
CA LEU A 59 -15.41 1.68 24.90
C LEU A 59 -16.94 1.92 25.04
N GLU A 60 -17.55 1.52 26.18
CA GLU A 60 -19.00 1.58 26.38
C GLU A 60 -19.55 3.00 26.28
N ASN A 61 -18.76 4.00 26.65
CA ASN A 61 -19.11 5.43 26.58
C ASN A 61 -18.44 6.14 25.40
N VAL A 62 -17.89 5.39 24.43
CA VAL A 62 -17.21 5.95 23.26
C VAL A 62 -18.12 5.90 22.05
N LYS A 63 -18.13 6.97 21.27
CA LYS A 63 -18.64 7.05 19.91
C LYS A 63 -17.51 7.36 18.95
N VAL A 64 -17.50 6.71 17.82
CA VAL A 64 -16.58 6.98 16.72
C VAL A 64 -17.35 7.60 15.55
N VAL A 65 -16.84 8.67 15.00
CA VAL A 65 -17.30 9.27 13.76
C VAL A 65 -16.34 8.86 12.65
N LEU A 66 -16.85 8.13 11.67
CA LEU A 66 -16.07 7.61 10.55
C LEU A 66 -15.96 8.68 9.46
N HIS A 67 -14.73 9.04 9.06
CA HIS A 67 -14.45 9.96 7.95
C HIS A 67 -13.67 9.23 6.84
N PRO A 68 -14.35 8.48 5.96
CA PRO A 68 -13.72 7.79 4.83
C PRO A 68 -13.45 8.77 3.68
N PHE A 69 -12.23 8.77 3.17
CA PHE A 69 -11.85 9.57 2.00
C PHE A 69 -11.44 8.69 0.82
N ALA A 70 -11.75 9.13 -0.40
CA ALA A 70 -11.27 8.46 -1.60
C ALA A 70 -9.73 8.53 -1.69
N PRO A 71 -9.07 7.50 -2.26
CA PRO A 71 -7.61 7.44 -2.34
C PRO A 71 -6.98 8.66 -3.03
N SER A 72 -7.65 9.20 -4.07
CA SER A 72 -7.19 10.38 -4.81
C SER A 72 -7.18 11.65 -4.00
N ASP A 73 -8.05 11.76 -2.99
CA ASP A 73 -8.34 13.01 -2.30
C ASP A 73 -7.77 13.04 -0.87
N TYR A 74 -7.48 11.85 -0.33
CA TYR A 74 -7.17 11.66 1.10
C TYR A 74 -6.09 12.61 1.62
N GLN A 75 -4.93 12.65 0.97
CA GLN A 75 -3.83 13.51 1.41
C GLN A 75 -4.23 14.99 1.43
N THR A 76 -4.93 15.45 0.39
CA THR A 76 -5.40 16.84 0.31
C THR A 76 -6.41 17.15 1.40
N GLN A 77 -7.34 16.25 1.66
CA GLN A 77 -8.37 16.44 2.70
C GLN A 77 -7.76 16.47 4.10
N VAL A 78 -6.79 15.60 4.39
CA VAL A 78 -6.07 15.63 5.68
C VAL A 78 -5.36 16.97 5.88
N LEU A 79 -4.62 17.47 4.89
CA LEU A 79 -3.93 18.76 4.98
C LEU A 79 -4.89 19.93 5.18
N LEU A 80 -6.03 19.91 4.49
CA LEU A 80 -7.08 20.94 4.66
C LEU A 80 -7.72 20.86 6.05
N GLY A 81 -8.08 19.67 6.53
CA GLY A 81 -8.67 19.46 7.85
C GLY A 81 -7.74 19.91 8.98
N LEU A 82 -6.45 19.53 8.90
CA LEU A 82 -5.42 20.00 9.86
C LEU A 82 -5.30 21.52 9.86
N SER A 83 -5.27 22.15 8.68
CA SER A 83 -5.17 23.60 8.54
C SER A 83 -6.42 24.32 9.04
N ALA A 84 -7.59 23.72 8.91
CA ALA A 84 -8.86 24.25 9.39
C ALA A 84 -9.11 23.99 10.88
N GLY A 85 -8.32 23.13 11.53
CA GLY A 85 -8.53 22.69 12.91
C GLY A 85 -9.79 21.84 13.07
N GLU A 86 -10.11 21.02 12.06
CA GLU A 86 -11.25 20.12 12.15
C GLU A 86 -10.99 19.00 13.18
N PRO A 87 -12.03 18.47 13.85
CA PRO A 87 -11.86 17.38 14.79
C PRO A 87 -11.22 16.16 14.11
N MET A 88 -10.06 15.75 14.63
CA MET A 88 -9.30 14.63 14.11
C MET A 88 -8.57 13.99 15.29
N ASP A 89 -9.08 12.86 15.79
CA ASP A 89 -8.52 12.19 16.96
C ASP A 89 -7.59 11.04 16.58
N ILE A 90 -8.00 10.28 15.57
CA ILE A 90 -7.23 9.16 15.02
C ILE A 90 -7.01 9.44 13.53
N LEU A 91 -5.75 9.33 13.12
CA LEU A 91 -5.33 9.55 11.74
C LEU A 91 -4.69 8.28 11.17
N ASN A 92 -5.28 7.77 10.08
CA ASN A 92 -4.69 6.71 9.27
C ASN A 92 -3.56 7.31 8.41
N THR A 93 -2.34 6.79 8.54
CA THR A 93 -1.15 7.37 7.89
C THR A 93 -0.84 6.81 6.51
N VAL A 94 -1.69 5.98 5.96
CA VAL A 94 -1.53 5.44 4.59
C VAL A 94 -1.43 6.58 3.58
N SER A 95 -0.45 6.54 2.72
CA SER A 95 -0.14 7.58 1.72
C SER A 95 0.27 8.95 2.30
N LEU A 96 0.55 9.02 3.60
CA LEU A 96 1.07 10.22 4.26
C LEU A 96 2.55 10.00 4.65
N ASN A 97 3.29 11.07 4.79
CA ASN A 97 4.66 11.02 5.30
C ASN A 97 4.64 11.00 6.83
N LEU A 98 4.88 9.82 7.43
CA LEU A 98 4.87 9.67 8.89
C LEU A 98 5.86 10.61 9.58
N TYR A 99 7.08 10.74 9.03
CA TYR A 99 8.09 11.62 9.60
C TYR A 99 7.59 13.08 9.65
N GLN A 100 7.04 13.57 8.54
CA GLN A 100 6.50 14.94 8.48
C GLN A 100 5.38 15.16 9.50
N LEU A 101 4.48 14.19 9.66
CA LEU A 101 3.40 14.28 10.66
C LEU A 101 3.94 14.35 12.11
N VAL A 102 5.07 13.69 12.36
CA VAL A 102 5.75 13.74 13.67
C VAL A 102 6.46 15.07 13.87
N GLU A 103 7.23 15.53 12.89
CA GLU A 103 7.96 16.82 12.94
C GLU A 103 7.01 18.02 13.09
N ASP A 104 5.91 18.01 12.37
CA ASP A 104 4.88 19.07 12.46
C ASP A 104 4.07 19.00 13.76
N GLY A 105 4.34 17.99 14.61
CA GLY A 105 3.61 17.77 15.85
C GLY A 105 2.14 17.37 15.64
N THR A 106 1.78 16.86 14.46
CA THR A 106 0.42 16.37 14.17
C THR A 106 0.09 15.13 14.98
N LEU A 107 1.04 14.20 15.09
CA LEU A 107 0.89 12.99 15.89
C LEU A 107 1.56 13.13 17.26
N ARG A 108 0.97 12.52 18.27
CA ARG A 108 1.57 12.44 19.62
C ARG A 108 2.31 11.12 19.83
N PRO A 109 3.32 11.09 20.71
CA PRO A 109 3.89 9.84 21.20
C PRO A 109 2.82 8.95 21.84
N MET A 110 2.89 7.65 21.54
CA MET A 110 1.90 6.66 22.02
C MET A 110 2.46 5.73 23.11
N ASP A 111 3.74 5.84 23.47
CA ASP A 111 4.40 4.93 24.42
C ASP A 111 3.69 4.86 25.78
N GLU A 112 3.16 5.97 26.27
CA GLU A 112 2.44 6.01 27.55
C GLU A 112 1.07 5.32 27.50
N TYR A 113 0.46 5.17 26.30
CA TYR A 113 -0.84 4.52 26.11
C TYR A 113 -0.72 3.04 25.74
N LEU A 114 0.44 2.56 25.27
CA LEU A 114 0.66 1.14 24.92
C LEU A 114 0.31 0.18 26.08
N PRO A 115 0.61 0.47 27.35
CA PRO A 115 0.21 -0.40 28.46
C PRO A 115 -1.30 -0.60 28.61
N LEU A 116 -2.12 0.33 28.09
CA LEU A 116 -3.59 0.23 28.09
C LEU A 116 -4.10 -0.72 26.99
N ALA A 117 -3.26 -1.03 26.02
CA ALA A 117 -3.54 -1.91 24.89
C ALA A 117 -2.75 -3.23 24.99
N ALA A 118 -2.84 -3.91 26.12
CA ALA A 118 -2.07 -5.12 26.38
C ALA A 118 -2.37 -6.28 25.43
N GLU A 119 -3.62 -6.41 24.96
CA GLU A 119 -4.00 -7.42 23.97
C GLU A 119 -3.30 -7.14 22.64
N LEU A 120 -3.27 -5.87 22.23
CA LEU A 120 -2.59 -5.42 21.01
C LEU A 120 -1.11 -5.78 21.03
N THR A 121 -0.41 -5.43 22.11
CA THR A 121 1.04 -5.70 22.23
C THR A 121 1.37 -7.18 22.34
N ALA A 122 0.42 -8.02 22.77
CA ALA A 122 0.57 -9.47 22.81
C ALA A 122 0.36 -10.14 21.43
N GLU A 123 -0.49 -9.58 20.59
CA GLU A 123 -0.85 -10.13 19.28
C GLU A 123 0.04 -9.61 18.14
N LEU A 124 0.58 -8.37 18.27
CA LEU A 124 1.41 -7.78 17.22
C LEU A 124 2.83 -8.33 17.22
N PRO A 125 3.34 -8.76 16.05
CA PRO A 125 4.75 -9.07 15.89
C PRO A 125 5.63 -7.84 16.19
N GLU A 126 6.76 -8.05 16.86
CA GLU A 126 7.71 -6.98 17.21
C GLU A 126 8.12 -6.11 16.00
N GLN A 127 8.26 -6.72 14.84
CA GLN A 127 8.58 -6.02 13.60
C GLN A 127 7.50 -4.99 13.24
N MET A 128 6.21 -5.32 13.43
CA MET A 128 5.10 -4.40 13.16
C MET A 128 5.09 -3.23 14.13
N ILE A 129 5.42 -3.48 15.40
CA ILE A 129 5.58 -2.41 16.40
C ILE A 129 6.71 -1.48 15.97
N ASN A 130 7.85 -2.03 15.55
CA ASN A 130 9.02 -1.23 15.19
C ASN A 130 8.81 -0.34 13.95
N TYR A 131 8.03 -0.78 12.97
CA TYR A 131 7.68 0.07 11.82
C TYR A 131 6.87 1.33 12.19
N GLY A 132 6.19 1.32 13.33
CA GLY A 132 5.43 2.47 13.82
C GLY A 132 6.23 3.49 14.62
N LYS A 133 7.56 3.30 14.75
CA LYS A 133 8.44 4.18 15.53
C LYS A 133 9.15 5.21 14.65
N VAL A 134 9.34 6.40 15.22
CA VAL A 134 10.22 7.45 14.71
C VAL A 134 11.22 7.77 15.82
N ASP A 135 12.51 7.66 15.53
CA ASP A 135 13.60 7.86 16.50
C ASP A 135 13.41 7.04 17.81
N GLY A 136 12.84 5.82 17.69
CA GLY A 136 12.60 4.90 18.80
C GLY A 136 11.31 5.14 19.60
N VAL A 137 10.56 6.19 19.30
CA VAL A 137 9.28 6.55 19.92
C VAL A 137 8.12 6.06 19.06
N GLN A 138 7.11 5.43 19.68
CA GLN A 138 5.93 4.92 18.96
C GLN A 138 4.98 6.07 18.60
N TYR A 139 4.61 6.18 17.32
CA TYR A 139 3.65 7.17 16.82
C TYR A 139 2.44 6.59 16.11
N ILE A 140 2.56 5.38 15.53
CA ILE A 140 1.44 4.68 14.90
C ILE A 140 1.44 3.20 15.27
N ILE A 141 0.26 2.59 15.25
CA ILE A 141 0.12 1.13 15.23
C ILE A 141 -0.10 0.72 13.78
N CYS A 142 0.86 -0.02 13.23
CA CYS A 142 0.83 -0.44 11.83
C CYS A 142 -0.30 -1.43 11.55
N HIS A 143 -0.95 -1.25 10.41
CA HIS A 143 -1.94 -2.21 9.90
C HIS A 143 -1.27 -3.54 9.59
N GLN A 144 -1.85 -4.65 10.08
CA GLN A 144 -1.28 -5.96 9.84
C GLN A 144 -1.73 -6.51 8.50
N GLN A 145 -0.82 -6.52 7.55
CA GLN A 145 -1.00 -7.14 6.25
C GLN A 145 0.35 -7.64 5.70
N GLN A 146 0.42 -7.85 4.40
CA GLN A 146 1.66 -8.16 3.71
C GLN A 146 2.73 -7.06 3.93
N ILE A 147 3.90 -7.47 4.41
CA ILE A 147 5.08 -6.62 4.60
C ILE A 147 6.08 -6.88 3.47
N ALA A 148 6.47 -8.14 3.33
CA ALA A 148 7.43 -8.55 2.33
C ALA A 148 6.78 -8.69 0.97
N ASN A 149 7.49 -8.29 -0.05
CA ASN A 149 7.04 -8.32 -1.43
C ASN A 149 7.93 -9.22 -2.28
N GLY A 150 7.37 -9.69 -3.37
CA GLY A 150 8.06 -10.37 -4.43
C GLY A 150 7.67 -9.79 -5.78
N CYS A 151 8.32 -10.26 -6.81
CA CYS A 151 8.05 -9.95 -8.20
C CYS A 151 7.64 -11.21 -8.94
N SER A 152 6.69 -11.10 -9.83
CA SER A 152 6.25 -12.21 -10.68
C SER A 152 6.09 -11.78 -12.13
N ILE A 153 6.15 -12.75 -13.05
CA ILE A 153 5.75 -12.57 -14.43
C ILE A 153 4.56 -13.49 -14.73
N ALA A 154 3.50 -12.90 -15.25
CA ALA A 154 2.27 -13.58 -15.64
C ALA A 154 2.16 -13.64 -17.16
N ILE A 155 1.83 -14.80 -17.72
CA ILE A 155 1.78 -15.06 -19.14
C ILE A 155 0.47 -15.81 -19.46
N PRO A 156 -0.34 -15.36 -20.44
CA PRO A 156 -1.46 -16.17 -20.91
C PRO A 156 -1.01 -17.59 -21.27
N THR A 157 -1.56 -18.61 -20.61
CA THR A 157 -1.12 -20.02 -20.75
C THR A 157 -1.16 -20.47 -22.21
N GLU A 158 -2.15 -20.00 -22.97
CA GLU A 158 -2.27 -20.26 -24.42
C GLU A 158 -1.01 -19.89 -25.20
N TYR A 159 -0.30 -18.81 -24.82
CA TYR A 159 0.90 -18.38 -25.55
C TYR A 159 2.10 -19.29 -25.27
N ILE A 160 2.17 -19.86 -24.06
CA ILE A 160 3.18 -20.86 -23.70
C ILE A 160 2.88 -22.17 -24.47
N GLU A 161 1.62 -22.64 -24.41
CA GLU A 161 1.21 -23.89 -25.08
C GLU A 161 1.43 -23.85 -26.60
N LYS A 162 1.26 -22.67 -27.22
CA LYS A 162 1.54 -22.47 -28.65
C LYS A 162 3.01 -22.23 -28.96
N GLY A 163 3.87 -22.13 -27.95
CA GLY A 163 5.29 -21.87 -28.13
C GLY A 163 5.61 -20.44 -28.60
N TRP A 164 4.68 -19.49 -28.44
CA TRP A 164 4.91 -18.10 -28.79
C TRP A 164 5.73 -17.36 -27.69
N VAL A 165 5.54 -17.76 -26.44
CA VAL A 165 6.30 -17.27 -25.30
C VAL A 165 6.96 -18.45 -24.60
N ASP A 166 8.28 -18.37 -24.42
CA ASP A 166 9.05 -19.34 -23.65
C ASP A 166 9.08 -18.90 -22.18
N GLY A 167 8.05 -19.33 -21.42
CA GLY A 167 7.88 -18.95 -20.02
C GLY A 167 9.04 -19.41 -19.13
N ASP A 168 9.57 -20.61 -19.36
CA ASP A 168 10.68 -21.15 -18.58
C ASP A 168 11.97 -20.36 -18.81
N LYS A 169 12.20 -19.92 -20.04
CA LYS A 169 13.33 -19.06 -20.37
C LYS A 169 13.20 -17.69 -19.74
N LEU A 170 12.01 -17.08 -19.80
CA LEU A 170 11.76 -15.80 -19.13
C LEU A 170 11.96 -15.95 -17.61
N TYR A 171 11.47 -17.03 -17.02
CA TYR A 171 11.72 -17.32 -15.60
C TYR A 171 13.22 -17.41 -15.30
N ASP A 172 14.00 -18.20 -16.08
CA ASP A 172 15.46 -18.32 -15.87
C ASP A 172 16.17 -16.97 -16.01
N MET A 173 15.73 -16.11 -16.95
CA MET A 173 16.35 -14.81 -17.20
C MET A 173 16.06 -13.77 -16.12
N PHE A 174 14.85 -13.79 -15.55
CA PHE A 174 14.36 -12.71 -14.69
C PHE A 174 14.36 -13.05 -13.19
N ARG A 175 14.58 -14.31 -12.80
CA ARG A 175 14.58 -14.70 -11.39
C ARG A 175 15.75 -14.12 -10.60
N SER A 176 15.55 -13.89 -9.31
CA SER A 176 16.52 -13.20 -8.44
C SER A 176 17.85 -13.93 -8.27
N ASP A 177 17.86 -15.27 -8.25
CA ASP A 177 19.11 -16.06 -8.18
C ASP A 177 20.01 -15.91 -9.41
N ASN A 178 19.45 -15.45 -10.53
CA ASN A 178 20.17 -15.21 -11.77
C ASN A 178 20.45 -13.72 -12.02
N TYR A 179 20.19 -12.84 -11.04
CA TYR A 179 20.51 -11.42 -11.19
C TYR A 179 21.97 -11.20 -11.62
N GLY A 180 22.16 -10.41 -12.65
CA GLY A 180 23.48 -10.13 -13.25
C GLY A 180 24.05 -11.23 -14.16
N LYS A 181 23.35 -12.36 -14.34
CA LYS A 181 23.74 -13.43 -15.29
C LYS A 181 23.46 -13.03 -16.73
N TYR A 182 22.41 -12.28 -16.97
CA TYR A 182 22.00 -11.77 -18.27
C TYR A 182 22.09 -10.25 -18.30
N THR A 183 22.43 -9.70 -19.46
CA THR A 183 22.39 -8.24 -19.67
C THR A 183 20.94 -7.77 -19.86
N VAL A 184 20.69 -6.49 -19.58
CA VAL A 184 19.38 -5.87 -19.84
C VAL A 184 18.98 -6.04 -21.32
N THR A 185 19.94 -5.87 -22.24
CA THR A 185 19.71 -6.08 -23.68
C THR A 185 19.22 -7.48 -23.99
N GLU A 186 19.87 -8.54 -23.47
CA GLU A 186 19.45 -9.93 -23.69
C GLU A 186 18.05 -10.19 -23.13
N MET A 187 17.73 -9.66 -21.95
CA MET A 187 16.40 -9.78 -21.35
C MET A 187 15.34 -9.09 -22.21
N MET A 188 15.59 -7.86 -22.64
CA MET A 188 14.65 -7.11 -23.49
C MET A 188 14.52 -7.69 -24.89
N ASP A 189 15.56 -8.29 -25.45
CA ASP A 189 15.47 -9.03 -26.72
C ASP A 189 14.50 -10.22 -26.64
N GLU A 190 14.49 -10.96 -25.53
CA GLU A 190 13.55 -12.07 -25.36
C GLU A 190 12.11 -11.57 -25.16
N LEU A 191 11.92 -10.43 -24.49
CA LEU A 191 10.60 -9.78 -24.38
C LEU A 191 10.10 -9.33 -25.76
N GLU A 192 10.95 -8.69 -26.57
CA GLU A 192 10.61 -8.29 -27.96
C GLU A 192 10.24 -9.49 -28.83
N LYS A 193 11.02 -10.56 -28.76
CA LYS A 193 10.76 -11.81 -29.47
C LYS A 193 9.40 -12.40 -29.09
N SER A 194 9.07 -12.40 -27.81
CA SER A 194 7.77 -12.87 -27.32
C SER A 194 6.61 -12.02 -27.86
N LEU A 195 6.74 -10.70 -27.86
CA LEU A 195 5.75 -9.80 -28.45
C LEU A 195 5.51 -10.10 -29.92
N LEU A 196 6.60 -10.23 -30.70
CA LEU A 196 6.51 -10.47 -32.15
C LEU A 196 5.86 -11.82 -32.47
N ALA A 197 6.22 -12.88 -31.74
CA ALA A 197 5.62 -14.19 -31.91
C ALA A 197 4.11 -14.20 -31.58
N VAL A 198 3.70 -13.47 -30.56
CA VAL A 198 2.28 -13.34 -30.21
C VAL A 198 1.53 -12.52 -31.27
N ARG A 199 2.09 -11.41 -31.77
CA ARG A 199 1.49 -10.65 -32.88
C ARG A 199 1.32 -11.52 -34.14
N GLU A 200 2.36 -12.24 -34.53
CA GLU A 200 2.31 -13.15 -35.66
C GLU A 200 1.27 -14.25 -35.45
N GLY A 201 1.29 -14.90 -34.31
CA GLY A 201 0.40 -16.01 -33.98
C GLY A 201 -1.07 -15.64 -33.86
N THR A 202 -1.36 -14.44 -33.39
CA THR A 202 -2.73 -13.90 -33.25
C THR A 202 -3.21 -13.18 -34.51
N GLY A 203 -2.30 -12.69 -35.35
CA GLY A 203 -2.60 -11.79 -36.45
C GLY A 203 -3.02 -10.38 -36.02
N LEU A 204 -2.68 -9.97 -34.78
CA LEU A 204 -3.04 -8.69 -34.21
C LEU A 204 -1.81 -7.77 -34.07
N ASP A 205 -1.86 -6.61 -34.68
CA ASP A 205 -0.80 -5.60 -34.60
C ASP A 205 -0.95 -4.67 -33.37
N ASN A 206 -2.12 -4.68 -32.75
CA ASN A 206 -2.46 -3.80 -31.63
C ASN A 206 -2.19 -4.41 -30.24
N ILE A 207 -1.25 -5.33 -30.15
CA ILE A 207 -0.70 -5.81 -28.87
C ILE A 207 0.51 -4.95 -28.57
N TYR A 208 0.43 -4.18 -27.49
CA TYR A 208 1.46 -3.22 -27.11
C TYR A 208 2.16 -3.60 -25.81
N LEU A 209 3.43 -3.19 -25.70
CA LEU A 209 4.14 -3.12 -24.43
C LEU A 209 3.87 -1.76 -23.77
N CYS A 210 3.79 -1.74 -22.48
CA CYS A 210 3.74 -0.51 -21.70
C CYS A 210 4.62 -0.64 -20.46
N ASN A 211 4.99 0.48 -19.86
CA ASN A 211 5.86 0.50 -18.70
C ASN A 211 5.29 -0.24 -17.48
N ASN A 212 3.98 -0.44 -17.39
CA ASN A 212 3.38 -1.25 -16.33
C ASN A 212 3.46 -2.76 -16.59
N ASN A 213 3.60 -3.17 -17.85
CA ASN A 213 3.67 -4.59 -18.23
C ASN A 213 5.11 -5.10 -18.33
N VAL A 214 6.05 -4.20 -18.60
CA VAL A 214 7.47 -4.49 -18.60
C VAL A 214 8.06 -3.77 -17.39
N MET A 215 8.53 -4.52 -16.43
CA MET A 215 9.02 -3.98 -15.18
C MET A 215 10.03 -2.86 -15.40
N LEU A 216 9.58 -1.66 -15.17
CA LEU A 216 10.48 -0.57 -14.90
C LEU A 216 10.86 -0.60 -13.41
N PRO A 217 11.95 0.04 -13.05
CA PRO A 217 12.41 0.14 -11.66
C PRO A 217 11.41 0.81 -10.69
N THR A 218 10.15 0.90 -11.04
CA THR A 218 9.09 1.57 -10.29
C THR A 218 8.11 0.62 -9.62
N SER A 219 8.28 -0.68 -9.78
CA SER A 219 7.31 -1.61 -9.22
C SER A 219 7.64 -1.99 -7.78
N SER A 220 6.62 -2.24 -7.04
CA SER A 220 6.50 -2.35 -5.61
C SER A 220 7.14 -3.61 -4.99
N GLY A 221 7.85 -4.44 -5.74
CA GLY A 221 8.35 -5.73 -5.25
C GLY A 221 9.68 -5.69 -4.52
N ASN A 222 10.31 -4.53 -4.37
CA ASN A 222 11.65 -4.38 -3.79
C ASN A 222 12.73 -5.27 -4.45
N TYR A 223 12.38 -5.91 -5.55
CA TYR A 223 13.27 -6.59 -6.47
C TYR A 223 12.92 -6.16 -7.90
N ASN A 224 13.94 -5.80 -8.66
CA ASN A 224 13.83 -5.53 -10.08
C ASN A 224 14.90 -6.31 -10.82
N PRO A 225 14.57 -7.10 -11.85
CA PRO A 225 15.54 -7.91 -12.58
C PRO A 225 16.69 -7.10 -13.23
N PHE A 226 16.48 -5.80 -13.46
CA PHE A 226 17.49 -4.92 -14.08
C PHE A 226 18.42 -4.25 -13.08
N ILE A 227 18.02 -4.12 -11.80
CA ILE A 227 18.78 -3.38 -10.78
C ILE A 227 18.96 -4.16 -9.46
N GLY A 228 18.35 -5.33 -9.28
CA GLY A 228 18.48 -6.15 -8.07
C GLY A 228 17.48 -5.82 -6.98
N TYR A 229 17.83 -6.19 -5.73
CA TYR A 229 17.06 -5.85 -4.53
C TYR A 229 17.39 -4.44 -4.04
N TYR A 230 16.36 -3.70 -3.67
CA TYR A 230 16.48 -2.31 -3.23
C TYR A 230 15.47 -1.92 -2.16
N ASP A 231 15.80 -0.90 -1.39
CA ASP A 231 14.86 -0.13 -0.57
C ASP A 231 14.51 1.19 -1.26
N SER A 232 13.28 1.67 -1.08
CA SER A 232 12.88 2.98 -1.56
C SER A 232 13.02 4.02 -0.46
N VAL A 233 13.73 5.12 -0.75
CA VAL A 233 13.97 6.22 0.20
C VAL A 233 12.67 6.88 0.67
N SER A 234 11.69 7.02 -0.21
CA SER A 234 10.44 7.75 0.06
C SER A 234 9.26 6.88 0.49
N GLY A 235 9.48 5.59 0.74
CA GLY A 235 8.37 4.67 0.99
C GLY A 235 7.44 4.55 -0.22
N TYR A 236 6.13 4.40 0.02
CA TYR A 236 5.14 4.19 -1.04
C TYR A 236 4.71 5.47 -1.78
N SER A 237 5.22 6.64 -1.43
CA SER A 237 4.77 7.89 -2.06
C SER A 237 5.73 8.39 -3.13
N SER A 238 5.21 8.49 -4.32
CA SER A 238 5.45 9.44 -5.42
C SER A 238 6.85 9.72 -5.95
N SER A 239 7.96 9.29 -5.37
CA SER A 239 9.25 9.33 -6.06
C SER A 239 10.07 8.09 -5.75
N MET A 240 9.83 7.04 -6.50
CA MET A 240 10.73 5.88 -6.55
C MET A 240 12.07 6.23 -7.24
N ALA A 241 12.34 7.53 -7.35
CA ALA A 241 13.53 8.08 -7.97
C ALA A 241 14.81 7.75 -7.17
N PHE A 242 14.70 7.74 -5.83
CA PHE A 242 15.83 7.44 -4.96
C PHE A 242 15.65 6.07 -4.32
N GLN A 243 16.66 5.25 -4.50
CA GLN A 243 16.68 3.89 -3.99
C GLN A 243 18.01 3.62 -3.25
N ILE A 244 18.01 2.56 -2.47
CA ILE A 244 19.18 2.11 -1.73
C ILE A 244 19.43 0.66 -2.12
N ASP A 245 20.57 0.37 -2.69
CA ASP A 245 20.99 -0.99 -3.00
C ASP A 245 21.10 -1.82 -1.73
N ASN A 246 20.42 -2.96 -1.69
CA ASN A 246 20.33 -3.78 -0.48
C ASN A 246 21.67 -4.43 -0.09
N ALA A 247 22.56 -4.69 -1.04
CA ALA A 247 23.83 -5.36 -0.77
C ALA A 247 24.92 -4.38 -0.34
N THR A 248 24.97 -3.21 -0.96
CA THR A 248 26.01 -2.19 -0.72
C THR A 248 25.56 -1.10 0.25
N HIS A 249 24.26 -0.90 0.40
CA HIS A 249 23.61 0.21 1.10
C HIS A 249 23.96 1.58 0.48
N THR A 250 24.21 1.59 -0.82
CA THR A 250 24.47 2.82 -1.57
C THR A 250 23.17 3.46 -2.00
N VAL A 251 22.98 4.73 -1.69
CA VAL A 251 21.86 5.54 -2.19
C VAL A 251 22.16 5.92 -3.64
N TYR A 252 21.21 5.69 -4.53
CA TYR A 252 21.35 6.02 -5.94
C TYR A 252 20.08 6.64 -6.51
N PHE A 253 20.25 7.37 -7.61
CA PHE A 253 19.14 7.86 -8.41
C PHE A 253 18.87 6.87 -9.54
N ASN A 254 17.69 6.28 -9.51
CA ASN A 254 17.34 5.13 -10.34
C ASN A 254 17.58 5.35 -11.84
N ASP A 255 17.19 6.52 -12.36
CA ASP A 255 17.30 6.80 -13.80
C ASP A 255 18.76 6.95 -14.29
N MET A 256 19.75 6.99 -13.39
CA MET A 256 21.17 7.00 -13.72
C MET A 256 21.80 5.61 -13.71
N GLU A 257 21.10 4.59 -13.23
CA GLU A 257 21.62 3.23 -13.21
C GLU A 257 21.81 2.69 -14.64
N PRO A 258 22.90 1.94 -14.89
CA PRO A 258 23.16 1.37 -16.22
C PRO A 258 21.99 0.56 -16.77
N GLY A 259 21.33 -0.26 -15.93
CA GLY A 259 20.16 -1.03 -16.31
C GLY A 259 18.97 -0.17 -16.72
N ALA A 260 18.77 0.96 -16.07
CA ALA A 260 17.70 1.91 -16.40
C ALA A 260 17.98 2.62 -17.74
N THR A 261 19.20 3.05 -17.97
CA THR A 261 19.58 3.71 -19.24
C THR A 261 19.51 2.75 -20.44
N ASP A 262 19.93 1.50 -20.28
CA ASP A 262 19.78 0.48 -21.32
C ASP A 262 18.30 0.20 -21.63
N ALA A 263 17.44 0.17 -20.60
CA ALA A 263 16.01 0.03 -20.78
C ALA A 263 15.39 1.24 -21.51
N MET A 264 15.76 2.48 -21.16
CA MET A 264 15.29 3.69 -21.87
C MET A 264 15.65 3.68 -23.34
N ALA A 265 16.87 3.26 -23.68
CA ALA A 265 17.29 3.12 -25.07
C ALA A 265 16.41 2.12 -25.84
N ARG A 266 16.13 0.97 -25.22
CA ARG A 266 15.26 -0.05 -25.84
C ARG A 266 13.80 0.42 -25.95
N TRP A 267 13.27 1.13 -24.97
CA TRP A 267 11.94 1.72 -25.05
C TRP A 267 11.81 2.71 -26.20
N ALA A 268 12.83 3.52 -26.45
CA ALA A 268 12.87 4.44 -27.59
C ALA A 268 12.83 3.69 -28.94
N GLU A 269 13.58 2.58 -29.06
CA GLU A 269 13.51 1.71 -30.24
C GLU A 269 12.12 1.06 -30.40
N TRP A 270 11.52 0.59 -29.32
CA TRP A 270 10.19 -0.02 -29.36
C TRP A 270 9.10 0.96 -29.75
N TYR A 271 9.22 2.21 -29.32
CA TYR A 271 8.31 3.26 -29.75
C TYR A 271 8.39 3.50 -31.25
N ASP A 272 9.59 3.64 -31.81
CA ASP A 272 9.80 3.82 -33.26
C ASP A 272 9.31 2.61 -34.08
N LYS A 273 9.42 1.40 -33.54
CA LYS A 273 8.92 0.17 -34.16
C LYS A 273 7.39 -0.01 -34.03
N GLY A 274 6.71 0.86 -33.31
CA GLY A 274 5.27 0.75 -33.03
C GLY A 274 4.90 -0.39 -32.08
N TYR A 275 5.80 -0.75 -31.17
CA TYR A 275 5.52 -1.75 -30.13
C TYR A 275 4.95 -1.11 -28.86
N VAL A 276 5.07 0.19 -28.72
CA VAL A 276 4.43 1.01 -27.70
C VAL A 276 3.27 1.76 -28.33
N TYR A 277 2.18 1.93 -27.56
CA TYR A 277 1.02 2.69 -28.04
C TYR A 277 1.40 4.16 -28.28
N ALA A 278 1.08 4.67 -29.48
CA ALA A 278 1.52 6.00 -29.89
C ALA A 278 1.03 7.13 -28.96
N ASP A 279 -0.19 6.99 -28.42
CA ASP A 279 -0.80 8.01 -27.56
C ASP A 279 -0.67 7.67 -26.07
N VAL A 280 0.32 6.83 -25.67
CA VAL A 280 0.52 6.36 -24.29
C VAL A 280 0.63 7.49 -23.27
N MET A 281 1.20 8.63 -23.64
CA MET A 281 1.31 9.81 -22.76
C MET A 281 0.00 10.59 -22.59
N VAL A 282 -0.94 10.44 -23.50
CA VAL A 282 -2.23 11.16 -23.51
C VAL A 282 -3.34 10.27 -22.94
N GLU A 283 -3.28 8.98 -23.26
CA GLU A 283 -4.28 7.98 -22.87
C GLU A 283 -3.63 6.78 -22.18
N PRO A 284 -2.83 6.96 -21.11
CA PRO A 284 -2.10 5.88 -20.47
C PRO A 284 -3.05 4.78 -19.94
N GLN A 285 -4.25 5.14 -19.51
CA GLN A 285 -5.25 4.19 -19.00
C GLN A 285 -5.71 3.15 -20.04
N LYS A 286 -5.46 3.36 -21.33
CA LYS A 286 -5.80 2.39 -22.36
C LYS A 286 -4.84 1.20 -22.43
N VAL A 287 -3.65 1.33 -21.86
CA VAL A 287 -2.59 0.32 -21.91
C VAL A 287 -1.97 0.01 -20.54
N THR A 288 -2.35 0.72 -19.49
CA THR A 288 -1.73 0.61 -18.15
C THR A 288 -2.59 -0.06 -17.10
N THR A 289 -3.73 -0.60 -17.45
CA THR A 289 -4.58 -1.29 -16.49
C THR A 289 -4.01 -2.69 -16.23
N GLY A 290 -4.05 -3.15 -15.00
CA GLY A 290 -3.81 -4.55 -14.63
C GLY A 290 -4.86 -5.50 -15.22
N ASP A 291 -5.50 -5.06 -16.26
CA ASP A 291 -6.42 -5.75 -17.12
C ASP A 291 -5.64 -6.22 -18.35
N TYR A 292 -5.36 -7.49 -18.48
CA TYR A 292 -4.84 -8.05 -19.72
C TYR A 292 -5.75 -7.80 -20.95
N LEU A 293 -6.91 -7.21 -20.70
CA LEU A 293 -7.90 -6.84 -21.70
C LEU A 293 -8.09 -5.32 -21.68
N THR A 294 -7.34 -4.62 -22.50
CA THR A 294 -7.57 -3.20 -22.76
C THR A 294 -8.26 -3.00 -24.11
N THR A 295 -8.77 -1.80 -24.36
CA THR A 295 -9.39 -1.48 -25.65
C THR A 295 -8.39 -1.43 -26.81
N VAL A 296 -7.11 -1.20 -26.53
CA VAL A 296 -6.05 -1.09 -27.56
C VAL A 296 -5.06 -2.25 -27.53
N SER A 297 -4.96 -2.99 -26.42
CA SER A 297 -4.06 -4.15 -26.28
C SER A 297 -4.84 -5.30 -25.65
N PRO A 298 -5.49 -6.16 -26.45
CA PRO A 298 -6.47 -7.12 -25.98
C PRO A 298 -5.88 -8.20 -25.06
N LYS A 299 -4.64 -8.62 -25.30
CA LYS A 299 -3.89 -9.53 -24.42
C LYS A 299 -2.41 -9.26 -24.60
N VAL A 300 -1.80 -8.75 -23.57
CA VAL A 300 -0.34 -8.57 -23.55
C VAL A 300 0.38 -9.92 -23.49
N PRO A 301 1.59 -10.04 -24.05
CA PRO A 301 2.32 -11.30 -24.07
C PRO A 301 2.78 -11.74 -22.68
N PHE A 302 3.02 -10.81 -21.78
CA PHE A 302 3.44 -11.01 -20.39
C PHE A 302 3.14 -9.75 -19.59
N GLU A 303 3.04 -9.91 -18.27
CA GLU A 303 2.92 -8.81 -17.32
C GLU A 303 3.78 -9.08 -16.09
N PHE A 304 4.56 -8.09 -15.68
CA PHE A 304 5.25 -8.12 -14.41
C PHE A 304 4.37 -7.48 -13.33
N SER A 305 4.32 -8.10 -12.18
CA SER A 305 3.53 -7.61 -11.06
C SER A 305 4.15 -8.00 -9.72
N ASN A 306 3.58 -7.47 -8.64
CA ASN A 306 3.92 -7.94 -7.32
C ASN A 306 3.47 -9.40 -7.17
N GLY A 307 4.42 -10.27 -6.88
CA GLY A 307 4.15 -11.66 -6.61
C GLY A 307 4.03 -11.91 -5.10
N THR A 308 2.80 -12.12 -4.63
CA THR A 308 2.55 -12.48 -3.24
C THR A 308 2.15 -13.94 -3.16
N GLY A 309 3.12 -14.83 -3.11
CA GLY A 309 2.88 -16.28 -2.98
C GLY A 309 3.66 -17.13 -3.96
N THR A 310 3.38 -18.42 -3.97
CA THR A 310 4.01 -19.38 -4.89
C THR A 310 3.49 -19.19 -6.32
N SER A 311 4.27 -19.65 -7.30
CA SER A 311 3.84 -19.65 -8.71
C SER A 311 2.50 -20.38 -8.92
N GLU A 312 2.27 -21.50 -8.21
CA GLU A 312 1.04 -22.27 -8.28
C GLU A 312 -0.17 -21.47 -7.76
N TYR A 313 -0.06 -20.88 -6.57
CA TYR A 313 -1.10 -20.03 -6.00
C TYR A 313 -1.42 -18.83 -6.90
N LEU A 314 -0.38 -18.11 -7.36
CA LEU A 314 -0.55 -16.96 -8.23
C LEU A 314 -1.17 -17.33 -9.59
N THR A 315 -0.84 -18.51 -10.12
CA THR A 315 -1.44 -19.05 -11.35
C THR A 315 -2.94 -19.27 -11.17
N GLU A 316 -3.35 -19.91 -10.08
CA GLU A 316 -4.76 -20.15 -9.78
C GLU A 316 -5.50 -18.83 -9.54
N PHE A 317 -4.97 -17.97 -8.68
CA PHE A 317 -5.55 -16.69 -8.33
C PHE A 317 -5.74 -15.78 -9.56
N ASN A 318 -4.70 -15.58 -10.38
CA ASN A 318 -4.78 -14.73 -11.55
C ASN A 318 -5.69 -15.32 -12.63
N SER A 319 -5.66 -16.64 -12.84
CA SER A 319 -6.58 -17.28 -13.79
C SER A 319 -8.04 -17.07 -13.43
N ALA A 320 -8.37 -17.15 -12.14
CA ALA A 320 -9.71 -16.87 -11.66
C ALA A 320 -10.07 -15.38 -11.82
N ALA A 321 -9.13 -14.48 -11.50
CA ALA A 321 -9.33 -13.03 -11.58
C ALA A 321 -9.58 -12.55 -13.01
N TYR A 322 -8.85 -13.06 -13.99
CA TYR A 322 -8.94 -12.62 -15.38
C TYR A 322 -9.92 -13.45 -16.23
N GLY A 323 -10.43 -14.55 -15.71
CA GLY A 323 -11.41 -15.38 -16.37
C GLY A 323 -10.88 -16.21 -17.56
N TYR A 324 -9.55 -16.36 -17.65
CA TYR A 324 -8.88 -17.24 -18.61
C TYR A 324 -7.55 -17.77 -18.03
N PRO A 325 -7.02 -18.91 -18.54
CA PRO A 325 -5.80 -19.49 -18.00
C PRO A 325 -4.58 -18.57 -18.14
N ILE A 326 -3.93 -18.31 -17.02
CA ILE A 326 -2.68 -17.55 -16.90
C ILE A 326 -1.68 -18.43 -16.16
N THR A 327 -0.45 -18.49 -16.64
CA THR A 327 0.68 -19.12 -15.94
C THR A 327 1.52 -18.02 -15.31
N VAL A 328 1.78 -18.12 -14.01
CA VAL A 328 2.59 -17.15 -13.28
C VAL A 328 3.87 -17.79 -12.77
N TYR A 329 4.98 -17.11 -12.96
CA TYR A 329 6.27 -17.46 -12.38
C TYR A 329 6.65 -16.45 -11.32
N GLN A 330 6.83 -16.89 -10.09
CA GLN A 330 7.39 -16.09 -9.01
C GLN A 330 8.90 -15.94 -9.22
N LEU A 331 9.36 -14.71 -9.37
CA LEU A 331 10.74 -14.42 -9.76
C LEU A 331 11.70 -14.29 -8.57
N ASN A 332 11.17 -14.10 -7.37
CA ASN A 332 11.98 -14.05 -6.16
C ASN A 332 12.15 -15.43 -5.56
N ASP A 333 13.37 -15.81 -5.30
CA ASP A 333 13.69 -16.97 -4.48
C ASP A 333 13.56 -16.66 -2.98
N ASN A 334 13.67 -15.36 -2.63
CA ASN A 334 13.38 -14.83 -1.31
C ASN A 334 12.50 -13.59 -1.42
N TYR A 335 11.55 -13.45 -0.52
CA TYR A 335 10.74 -12.23 -0.38
C TYR A 335 11.54 -11.17 0.35
N TYR A 336 11.25 -9.91 0.08
CA TYR A 336 11.96 -8.80 0.69
C TYR A 336 11.03 -7.92 1.52
N ALA A 337 11.31 -7.83 2.83
CA ALA A 337 10.66 -6.91 3.74
C ALA A 337 11.45 -5.59 3.76
N PRO A 338 10.88 -4.50 3.20
CA PRO A 338 11.60 -3.24 3.01
C PRO A 338 11.86 -2.50 4.33
N MET A 339 12.70 -1.46 4.24
CA MET A 339 13.03 -0.62 5.39
C MET A 339 11.84 0.16 5.95
N THR A 340 10.87 0.51 5.11
CA THR A 340 9.66 1.26 5.48
C THR A 340 8.41 0.45 5.20
N TYR A 341 7.39 0.65 6.03
CA TYR A 341 6.12 -0.03 5.91
C TYR A 341 5.09 0.80 5.14
N ALA A 342 4.79 0.38 3.92
CA ALA A 342 3.94 1.12 2.99
C ALA A 342 2.46 1.21 3.39
N ALA A 343 1.96 0.23 4.13
CA ALA A 343 0.55 0.20 4.53
C ALA A 343 0.20 1.16 5.67
N GLY A 344 1.17 1.88 6.20
CA GLY A 344 0.94 2.83 7.29
C GLY A 344 0.34 2.20 8.54
N GLY A 345 -0.36 3.00 9.31
CA GLY A 345 -1.03 2.60 10.55
C GLY A 345 -1.94 3.71 11.05
N ASP A 346 -2.52 3.51 12.22
CA ASP A 346 -3.30 4.52 12.91
C ASP A 346 -2.48 5.18 14.00
N GLY A 347 -2.42 6.51 13.98
CA GLY A 347 -1.79 7.36 14.99
C GLY A 347 -2.82 8.21 15.73
N ILE A 348 -2.51 8.59 16.96
CA ILE A 348 -3.31 9.51 17.75
C ILE A 348 -2.79 10.93 17.50
N THR A 349 -3.68 11.84 17.12
CA THR A 349 -3.28 13.23 16.88
C THR A 349 -2.98 13.99 18.18
N SER A 350 -2.19 15.05 18.07
CA SER A 350 -1.90 15.92 19.21
C SER A 350 -3.12 16.69 19.70
N SER A 351 -4.13 16.90 18.85
CA SER A 351 -5.40 17.55 19.18
C SER A 351 -6.41 16.64 19.89
N CYS A 352 -6.19 15.32 19.90
CA CYS A 352 -7.09 14.38 20.56
C CYS A 352 -7.13 14.64 22.07
N GLU A 353 -8.32 14.90 22.61
CA GLU A 353 -8.54 15.12 24.04
C GLU A 353 -8.70 13.81 24.82
N HIS A 354 -8.94 12.68 24.12
CA HIS A 354 -9.22 11.36 24.69
C HIS A 354 -8.28 10.27 24.15
N PRO A 355 -6.95 10.42 24.36
CA PRO A 355 -5.97 9.50 23.78
C PRO A 355 -6.03 8.07 24.34
N GLU A 356 -6.52 7.88 25.57
CA GLU A 356 -6.70 6.54 26.15
C GLU A 356 -7.79 5.76 25.43
N GLU A 357 -8.93 6.41 25.17
CA GLU A 357 -10.05 5.84 24.43
C GLU A 357 -9.68 5.63 22.96
N ALA A 358 -8.94 6.55 22.36
CA ALA A 358 -8.41 6.41 21.01
C ALA A 358 -7.48 5.17 20.90
N MET A 359 -6.60 4.95 21.88
CA MET A 359 -5.72 3.77 21.93
C MET A 359 -6.52 2.46 22.06
N LYS A 360 -7.57 2.45 22.88
CA LYS A 360 -8.46 1.27 23.00
C LYS A 360 -9.22 0.99 21.72
N PHE A 361 -9.63 2.04 20.98
CA PHE A 361 -10.26 1.85 19.67
C PHE A 361 -9.26 1.31 18.65
N ILE A 362 -8.02 1.80 18.63
CA ILE A 362 -6.95 1.23 17.78
C ILE A 362 -6.70 -0.24 18.15
N GLN A 363 -6.68 -0.60 19.43
CA GLN A 363 -6.63 -2.00 19.88
C GLN A 363 -7.81 -2.81 19.33
N CYS A 364 -9.02 -2.29 19.44
CA CYS A 364 -10.22 -2.95 18.93
C CYS A 364 -10.08 -3.31 17.44
N MET A 365 -9.56 -2.41 16.61
CA MET A 365 -9.36 -2.65 15.18
C MET A 365 -8.26 -3.68 14.87
N ASN A 366 -7.36 -3.94 15.81
CA ASN A 366 -6.17 -4.76 15.58
C ASN A 366 -6.18 -6.13 16.29
N THR A 367 -7.13 -6.41 17.18
CA THR A 367 -7.23 -7.66 17.95
C THR A 367 -8.44 -8.49 17.55
N GLU A 368 -8.39 -9.80 17.77
CA GLU A 368 -9.49 -10.71 17.43
C GLU A 368 -10.80 -10.33 18.15
N ARG A 369 -10.71 -9.79 19.36
CA ARG A 369 -11.87 -9.34 20.13
C ARG A 369 -12.69 -8.27 19.40
N GLY A 370 -12.07 -7.41 18.58
CA GLY A 370 -12.73 -6.38 17.79
C GLY A 370 -13.15 -6.82 16.39
N LYS A 371 -13.01 -8.09 16.06
CA LYS A 371 -13.24 -8.65 14.72
C LYS A 371 -14.59 -8.27 14.11
N GLU A 372 -15.66 -8.31 14.88
CA GLU A 372 -17.00 -7.98 14.38
C GLU A 372 -17.14 -6.48 14.05
N ILE A 373 -16.54 -5.60 14.88
CA ILE A 373 -16.50 -4.15 14.64
C ILE A 373 -15.68 -3.85 13.40
N TYR A 374 -14.47 -4.47 13.30
CA TYR A 374 -13.62 -4.37 12.12
C TYR A 374 -14.38 -4.75 10.83
N ASN A 375 -15.07 -5.90 10.82
CA ASN A 375 -15.79 -6.36 9.64
C ASN A 375 -17.03 -5.50 9.33
N THR A 376 -17.67 -4.92 10.34
CA THR A 376 -18.76 -3.96 10.13
C THR A 376 -18.25 -2.70 9.43
N ILE A 377 -17.07 -2.20 9.80
CA ILE A 377 -16.45 -1.06 9.13
C ILE A 377 -16.00 -1.42 7.71
N VAL A 378 -15.45 -2.62 7.49
CA VAL A 378 -14.91 -3.04 6.20
C VAL A 378 -15.99 -3.48 5.22
N TYR A 379 -16.98 -4.24 5.66
CA TYR A 379 -17.97 -4.87 4.78
C TYR A 379 -19.39 -4.36 5.00
N GLY A 380 -19.62 -3.55 6.04
CA GLY A 380 -20.96 -3.10 6.40
C GLY A 380 -21.72 -4.12 7.27
N ILE A 381 -23.04 -4.12 7.18
CA ILE A 381 -23.97 -4.81 8.06
C ILE A 381 -24.42 -6.14 7.45
N GLU A 382 -24.33 -7.22 8.22
CA GLU A 382 -24.85 -8.55 7.82
C GLU A 382 -26.33 -8.49 7.45
N GLY A 383 -26.71 -9.19 6.39
CA GLY A 383 -28.07 -9.22 5.86
C GLY A 383 -28.45 -7.97 5.04
N THR A 384 -27.67 -6.89 5.13
CA THR A 384 -27.87 -5.65 4.35
C THR A 384 -26.81 -5.51 3.26
N HIS A 385 -25.54 -5.68 3.61
CA HIS A 385 -24.40 -5.46 2.71
C HIS A 385 -23.70 -6.75 2.34
N TRP A 386 -23.77 -7.76 3.19
CA TRP A 386 -23.15 -9.08 2.99
C TRP A 386 -23.91 -10.16 3.76
N GLU A 387 -23.63 -11.41 3.45
CA GLU A 387 -24.10 -12.59 4.20
C GLU A 387 -23.05 -13.70 4.17
N PHE A 388 -23.13 -14.64 5.12
CA PHE A 388 -22.33 -15.85 5.07
C PHE A 388 -22.80 -16.77 3.94
N ASN A 389 -21.84 -17.42 3.28
CA ASN A 389 -22.11 -18.52 2.38
C ASN A 389 -22.58 -19.76 3.15
N GLU A 390 -23.03 -20.81 2.43
CA GLU A 390 -23.49 -22.06 3.03
C GLU A 390 -22.44 -22.75 3.92
N ASP A 391 -21.15 -22.46 3.73
CA ASP A 391 -20.05 -22.96 4.54
C ASP A 391 -19.97 -22.33 5.94
N GLY A 392 -20.70 -21.25 6.19
CA GLY A 392 -20.69 -20.49 7.44
C GLY A 392 -19.33 -19.89 7.81
N LYS A 393 -18.39 -19.79 6.87
CA LYS A 393 -17.03 -19.31 7.07
C LYS A 393 -16.64 -18.18 6.15
N THR A 394 -17.05 -18.27 4.89
CA THR A 394 -16.78 -17.23 3.89
C THR A 394 -18.00 -16.35 3.73
N ILE A 395 -17.77 -15.10 3.34
CA ILE A 395 -18.86 -14.16 3.09
C ILE A 395 -19.01 -13.89 1.59
N ARG A 396 -20.23 -13.51 1.23
CA ARG A 396 -20.59 -12.96 -0.06
C ARG A 396 -21.12 -11.54 0.16
N THR A 397 -20.53 -10.56 -0.53
CA THR A 397 -21.03 -9.17 -0.54
C THR A 397 -22.09 -9.01 -1.61
N PHE A 398 -23.14 -8.25 -1.33
CA PHE A 398 -24.22 -8.01 -2.28
C PHE A 398 -23.75 -7.03 -3.36
N GLY A 399 -24.22 -7.19 -4.60
CA GLY A 399 -23.85 -6.37 -5.74
C GLY A 399 -22.45 -6.66 -6.33
N TYR A 400 -21.81 -7.76 -5.90
CA TYR A 400 -20.50 -8.15 -6.40
C TYR A 400 -20.57 -9.30 -7.40
N ASP A 401 -20.09 -9.08 -8.62
CA ASP A 401 -20.09 -10.06 -9.72
C ASP A 401 -18.70 -10.52 -10.15
N GLY A 402 -17.63 -10.17 -9.42
CA GLY A 402 -16.26 -10.47 -9.85
C GLY A 402 -15.33 -10.98 -8.75
N PRO A 403 -14.23 -11.67 -9.11
CA PRO A 403 -13.30 -12.29 -8.17
C PRO A 403 -12.45 -11.29 -7.36
N GLN A 404 -12.39 -10.04 -7.76
CA GLN A 404 -11.57 -8.99 -7.13
C GLN A 404 -12.21 -8.36 -5.88
N GLY A 405 -13.42 -8.73 -5.50
CA GLY A 405 -14.04 -8.26 -4.27
C GLY A 405 -14.49 -6.80 -4.28
N GLY A 406 -15.11 -6.36 -5.38
CA GLY A 406 -15.83 -5.09 -5.39
C GLY A 406 -17.29 -5.29 -5.01
N SER A 407 -17.90 -4.42 -4.23
CA SER A 407 -19.34 -4.33 -4.09
C SER A 407 -19.73 -2.87 -4.03
N ASP A 408 -20.99 -2.57 -4.40
CA ASP A 408 -21.57 -1.24 -4.20
C ASP A 408 -21.62 -0.85 -2.71
N TYR A 409 -21.29 -1.80 -1.83
CA TYR A 409 -21.29 -1.69 -0.37
C TYR A 409 -19.93 -1.98 0.27
N LEU A 410 -18.85 -1.82 -0.42
CA LEU A 410 -17.54 -1.81 0.21
C LEU A 410 -17.37 -0.49 0.93
N TYR A 411 -17.78 -0.53 2.19
CA TYR A 411 -17.96 0.65 2.99
C TYR A 411 -16.69 1.42 3.18
N SER A 412 -15.59 0.77 3.45
CA SER A 412 -14.28 1.38 3.51
C SER A 412 -13.30 0.77 2.53
N ALA A 413 -13.67 -0.30 1.88
CA ALA A 413 -12.99 -1.00 0.80
C ALA A 413 -11.63 -1.60 1.08
N HIS A 414 -10.93 -1.19 2.08
CA HIS A 414 -9.53 -1.56 2.19
C HIS A 414 -9.23 -2.28 3.50
N LYS A 415 -9.72 -3.53 3.64
CA LYS A 415 -9.32 -4.41 4.74
C LYS A 415 -7.81 -4.43 5.01
N TRP A 416 -7.00 -4.15 3.99
CA TRP A 416 -5.55 -4.14 4.08
C TRP A 416 -4.96 -2.94 4.85
N ILE A 417 -5.75 -1.89 5.05
CA ILE A 417 -5.28 -0.64 5.65
C ILE A 417 -6.18 -0.11 6.77
N MET A 418 -6.91 -1.03 7.45
CA MET A 418 -7.88 -0.66 8.49
C MET A 418 -7.59 -1.30 9.85
N GLY A 419 -6.41 -1.88 10.05
CA GLY A 419 -6.06 -2.60 11.26
C GLY A 419 -5.48 -3.98 10.94
N ASN A 420 -5.95 -5.02 11.61
CA ASN A 420 -5.45 -6.38 11.40
C ASN A 420 -6.27 -7.12 10.34
N THR A 421 -5.69 -7.32 9.16
CA THR A 421 -6.33 -8.05 8.05
C THR A 421 -6.73 -9.49 8.40
N ARG A 422 -6.08 -10.13 9.39
CA ARG A 422 -6.49 -11.46 9.86
C ARG A 422 -7.88 -11.47 10.50
N ASN A 423 -8.39 -10.30 10.91
CA ASN A 423 -9.76 -10.14 11.39
C ASN A 423 -10.79 -10.15 10.26
N ALA A 424 -10.38 -9.87 9.02
CA ALA A 424 -11.31 -9.82 7.89
C ALA A 424 -12.01 -11.18 7.69
N TYR A 425 -13.31 -11.14 7.45
CA TYR A 425 -14.04 -12.33 6.99
C TYR A 425 -13.50 -12.78 5.64
N LEU A 426 -13.33 -14.08 5.49
CA LEU A 426 -12.82 -14.67 4.27
C LEU A 426 -13.82 -14.53 3.13
N ASN A 427 -13.32 -14.28 1.93
CA ASN A 427 -14.09 -14.20 0.69
C ASN A 427 -13.23 -14.68 -0.50
N GLN A 428 -13.74 -14.57 -1.71
CA GLN A 428 -13.01 -14.99 -2.91
C GLN A 428 -11.66 -14.26 -3.09
N ALA A 429 -11.59 -12.98 -2.69
CA ALA A 429 -10.39 -12.16 -2.83
C ALA A 429 -9.42 -12.27 -1.64
N CYS A 430 -9.82 -12.95 -0.57
CA CYS A 430 -8.99 -13.18 0.61
C CYS A 430 -9.41 -14.50 1.28
N THR A 431 -8.78 -15.58 0.87
CA THR A 431 -9.02 -16.92 1.42
C THR A 431 -8.11 -17.17 2.62
N GLN A 432 -8.35 -18.26 3.36
CA GLN A 432 -7.41 -18.69 4.42
C GLN A 432 -6.01 -18.94 3.83
N GLN A 433 -5.93 -19.52 2.64
CA GLN A 433 -4.65 -19.71 1.95
C GLN A 433 -3.93 -18.37 1.69
N THR A 434 -4.67 -17.30 1.35
CA THR A 434 -4.09 -15.96 1.20
C THR A 434 -3.45 -15.48 2.50
N ILE A 435 -4.12 -15.66 3.64
CA ILE A 435 -3.59 -15.27 4.96
C ILE A 435 -2.37 -16.10 5.33
N ASP A 436 -2.43 -17.43 5.14
CA ASP A 436 -1.31 -18.34 5.44
C ASP A 436 -0.07 -18.00 4.60
N ILE A 437 -0.26 -17.65 3.32
CA ILE A 437 0.82 -17.20 2.43
C ILE A 437 1.40 -15.87 2.90
N ILE A 438 0.57 -14.91 3.30
CA ILE A 438 1.03 -13.62 3.83
C ILE A 438 1.89 -13.84 5.07
N ASP A 439 1.51 -14.75 5.95
CA ASP A 439 2.29 -15.06 7.14
C ASP A 439 3.63 -15.70 6.79
N GLU A 440 3.65 -16.63 5.84
CA GLU A 440 4.87 -17.29 5.37
C GLU A 440 5.83 -16.27 4.72
N ILE A 441 5.34 -15.40 3.85
CA ILE A 441 6.19 -14.41 3.18
C ILE A 441 6.64 -13.27 4.09
N ASN A 442 5.89 -12.97 5.17
CA ASN A 442 6.28 -11.94 6.13
C ASN A 442 7.28 -12.43 7.16
N TYR A 443 7.16 -13.68 7.59
CA TYR A 443 7.83 -14.19 8.79
C TYR A 443 8.55 -15.51 8.56
N GLY A 444 8.40 -16.15 7.39
CA GLY A 444 9.04 -17.40 7.05
C GLY A 444 10.55 -17.30 6.80
N ASP A 445 11.18 -18.45 6.65
CA ASP A 445 12.65 -18.57 6.47
C ASP A 445 13.16 -17.95 5.16
N HIS A 446 12.27 -17.75 4.18
CA HIS A 446 12.58 -17.16 2.88
C HIS A 446 12.37 -15.63 2.83
N THR A 447 12.27 -14.99 4.00
CA THR A 447 12.10 -13.53 4.06
C THR A 447 13.38 -12.84 4.45
N ILE A 448 13.90 -12.03 3.53
CA ILE A 448 15.03 -11.13 3.78
C ILE A 448 14.49 -9.83 4.34
N LYS A 449 15.02 -9.40 5.49
CA LYS A 449 14.67 -8.11 6.08
C LYS A 449 15.73 -7.08 5.71
N SER A 450 15.29 -5.88 5.37
CA SER A 450 16.20 -4.75 5.19
C SER A 450 17.03 -4.50 6.44
N ALA A 451 18.33 -4.29 6.27
CA ALA A 451 19.22 -3.84 7.35
C ALA A 451 18.87 -2.43 7.85
N LEU A 452 18.05 -1.71 7.08
CA LEU A 452 17.61 -0.34 7.34
C LEU A 452 16.20 -0.28 7.96
N THR A 453 15.62 -1.43 8.36
CA THR A 453 14.28 -1.45 8.97
C THR A 453 14.22 -0.54 10.18
N GLY A 454 13.33 0.45 10.15
CA GLY A 454 13.15 1.43 11.21
C GLY A 454 13.99 2.70 11.07
N ILE A 455 14.80 2.83 10.00
CA ILE A 455 15.42 4.11 9.66
C ILE A 455 14.36 5.13 9.25
N VAL A 456 14.56 6.36 9.65
CA VAL A 456 13.78 7.52 9.17
C VAL A 456 14.73 8.45 8.43
N LEU A 457 14.52 8.59 7.14
CA LEU A 457 15.33 9.47 6.29
C LEU A 457 14.70 10.86 6.25
N LYS A 458 15.46 11.85 6.67
CA LYS A 458 15.06 13.27 6.79
C LYS A 458 15.57 14.06 5.58
N SER A 459 14.76 15.00 5.11
CA SER A 459 15.12 15.85 3.97
C SER A 459 15.29 17.34 4.30
N ASP A 460 15.17 17.73 5.57
CA ASP A 460 15.14 19.13 6.01
C ASP A 460 16.31 19.97 5.46
N ASP A 461 17.51 19.39 5.48
CA ASP A 461 18.74 20.08 5.05
C ASP A 461 18.85 20.26 3.52
N PHE A 462 18.00 19.58 2.74
CA PHE A 462 18.00 19.61 1.27
C PHE A 462 16.60 19.53 0.66
N SER A 463 15.58 19.95 1.40
CA SER A 463 14.17 19.88 0.96
C SER A 463 13.91 20.68 -0.32
N ILE A 464 14.56 21.83 -0.47
CA ILE A 464 14.42 22.68 -1.67
C ILE A 464 14.97 21.96 -2.90
N GLU A 465 16.16 21.38 -2.79
CA GLU A 465 16.78 20.61 -3.88
C GLU A 465 15.96 19.37 -4.19
N LEU A 466 15.45 18.67 -3.18
CA LEU A 466 14.59 17.50 -3.34
C LEU A 466 13.31 17.83 -4.11
N ASP A 467 12.64 18.96 -3.80
CA ASP A 467 11.45 19.40 -4.50
C ASP A 467 11.74 19.72 -5.98
N GLN A 468 12.87 20.37 -6.26
CA GLN A 468 13.30 20.68 -7.63
C GLN A 468 13.62 19.41 -8.42
N VAL A 469 14.33 18.48 -7.83
CA VAL A 469 14.67 17.18 -8.43
C VAL A 469 13.39 16.37 -8.70
N ASN A 470 12.45 16.32 -7.76
CA ASN A 470 11.18 15.64 -7.93
C ASN A 470 10.31 16.26 -9.05
N ALA A 471 10.35 17.57 -9.21
CA ALA A 471 9.64 18.23 -10.30
C ALA A 471 10.22 17.85 -11.67
N LEU A 472 11.54 17.82 -11.80
CA LEU A 472 12.24 17.38 -13.02
C LEU A 472 11.99 15.89 -13.29
N TYR A 473 12.04 15.02 -12.27
CA TYR A 473 11.70 13.62 -12.42
C TYR A 473 10.30 13.45 -13.07
N LYS A 474 9.30 14.12 -12.54
CA LYS A 474 7.93 14.08 -13.09
C LYS A 474 7.83 14.61 -14.53
N GLU A 475 8.67 15.57 -14.89
CA GLU A 475 8.69 16.15 -16.24
C GLU A 475 9.29 15.18 -17.27
N PHE A 476 10.36 14.47 -16.91
CA PHE A 476 11.20 13.74 -17.87
C PHE A 476 10.99 12.22 -17.89
N HIS A 477 10.82 11.60 -16.71
CA HIS A 477 10.84 10.16 -16.51
C HIS A 477 9.89 9.39 -17.43
N ASP A 478 8.60 9.73 -17.41
CA ASP A 478 7.59 8.99 -18.19
C ASP A 478 7.84 9.07 -19.70
N SER A 479 8.36 10.18 -20.19
CA SER A 479 8.72 10.33 -21.60
C SER A 479 9.85 9.39 -22.02
N LEU A 480 10.83 9.17 -21.14
CA LEU A 480 11.96 8.28 -21.38
C LEU A 480 11.52 6.81 -21.32
N PHE A 481 10.79 6.44 -20.29
CA PHE A 481 10.37 5.06 -20.08
C PHE A 481 9.15 4.61 -20.90
N ASN A 482 8.50 5.51 -21.63
CA ASN A 482 7.57 5.15 -22.72
C ASN A 482 8.21 5.32 -24.09
N GLY A 483 9.49 5.70 -24.17
CA GLY A 483 10.27 5.80 -25.38
C GLY A 483 9.82 6.87 -26.38
N VAL A 484 8.92 7.81 -25.97
CA VAL A 484 8.23 8.74 -26.90
C VAL A 484 9.16 9.76 -27.57
N LYS A 485 10.43 9.81 -27.18
CA LYS A 485 11.45 10.62 -27.85
C LYS A 485 12.10 9.91 -29.04
N GLY A 486 11.85 8.60 -29.21
CA GLY A 486 12.41 7.78 -30.28
C GLY A 486 13.92 7.59 -30.17
N SER A 487 14.46 6.69 -30.98
CA SER A 487 15.87 6.28 -30.97
C SER A 487 16.84 7.43 -31.23
N GLU A 488 16.44 8.42 -32.03
CA GLU A 488 17.29 9.56 -32.37
C GLU A 488 17.25 10.65 -31.27
N GLY A 489 16.16 10.76 -30.52
CA GLY A 489 15.90 11.88 -29.59
C GLY A 489 16.16 11.56 -28.11
N TRP A 490 16.01 10.30 -27.69
CA TRP A 490 16.00 9.94 -26.26
C TRP A 490 17.30 10.33 -25.56
N LYS A 491 18.46 10.08 -26.19
CA LYS A 491 19.77 10.32 -25.55
C LYS A 491 20.01 11.79 -25.25
N ALA A 492 19.70 12.67 -26.21
CA ALA A 492 19.83 14.12 -26.01
C ALA A 492 18.84 14.63 -24.93
N TYR A 493 17.63 14.08 -24.89
CA TYR A 493 16.64 14.40 -23.88
C TYR A 493 17.04 13.89 -22.49
N TYR A 494 17.64 12.69 -22.41
CA TYR A 494 18.19 12.14 -21.19
C TYR A 494 19.39 12.99 -20.69
N ASP A 495 20.32 13.36 -21.58
CA ASP A 495 21.48 14.17 -21.19
C ASP A 495 21.05 15.55 -20.64
N GLU A 496 20.05 16.20 -21.28
CA GLU A 496 19.43 17.43 -20.77
C GLU A 496 18.80 17.21 -19.39
N TYR A 497 18.10 16.11 -19.20
CA TYR A 497 17.48 15.74 -17.94
C TYR A 497 18.51 15.62 -16.83
N ILE A 498 19.55 14.83 -17.03
CA ILE A 498 20.58 14.60 -16.01
C ILE A 498 21.38 15.89 -15.71
N GLU A 499 21.68 16.71 -16.72
CA GLU A 499 22.30 18.01 -16.49
C GLU A 499 21.41 18.91 -15.60
N LYS A 500 20.11 18.98 -15.88
CA LYS A 500 19.16 19.74 -15.05
C LYS A 500 19.06 19.19 -13.62
N MET A 501 19.10 17.85 -13.45
CA MET A 501 19.04 17.21 -12.14
C MET A 501 20.25 17.60 -11.28
N HIS A 502 21.48 17.58 -11.83
CA HIS A 502 22.67 18.04 -11.11
C HIS A 502 22.60 19.52 -10.75
N LEU A 503 22.12 20.38 -11.69
CA LEU A 503 21.92 21.81 -11.43
C LEU A 503 20.86 22.08 -10.35
N ALA A 504 19.87 21.22 -10.24
CA ALA A 504 18.81 21.29 -9.22
C ALA A 504 19.28 20.76 -7.83
N GLY A 505 20.48 20.19 -7.73
CA GLY A 505 21.07 19.73 -6.48
C GLY A 505 20.95 18.23 -6.22
N LEU A 506 20.80 17.40 -7.25
CA LEU A 506 20.74 15.95 -7.13
C LEU A 506 21.87 15.39 -6.26
N ASP A 507 23.11 15.85 -6.46
CA ASP A 507 24.26 15.37 -5.70
C ASP A 507 24.12 15.64 -4.21
N LYS A 508 23.63 16.82 -3.82
CA LYS A 508 23.36 17.17 -2.42
C LYS A 508 22.30 16.26 -1.80
N VAL A 509 21.26 15.91 -2.55
CA VAL A 509 20.20 15.00 -2.10
C VAL A 509 20.77 13.59 -1.87
N LEU A 510 21.55 13.07 -2.82
CA LEU A 510 22.18 11.76 -2.71
C LEU A 510 23.14 11.70 -1.52
N GLU A 511 24.02 12.69 -1.37
CA GLU A 511 24.97 12.79 -0.24
C GLU A 511 24.22 12.89 1.10
N GLY A 512 23.14 13.66 1.15
CA GLY A 512 22.34 13.85 2.36
C GLY A 512 21.65 12.57 2.83
N TYR A 513 21.08 11.80 1.92
CA TYR A 513 20.49 10.49 2.25
C TYR A 513 21.58 9.46 2.57
N GLN A 514 22.70 9.43 1.81
CA GLN A 514 23.80 8.49 2.07
C GLN A 514 24.39 8.69 3.47
N ALA A 515 24.60 9.92 3.88
CA ALA A 515 25.13 10.22 5.22
C ALA A 515 24.25 9.68 6.34
N GLN A 516 22.93 9.72 6.17
CA GLN A 516 21.97 9.17 7.14
C GLN A 516 21.99 7.64 7.17
N VAL A 517 22.07 6.99 6.01
CA VAL A 517 22.20 5.53 5.88
C VAL A 517 23.49 5.07 6.56
N ASP A 518 24.61 5.74 6.29
CA ASP A 518 25.91 5.41 6.89
C ASP A 518 25.89 5.59 8.41
N ALA A 519 25.30 6.67 8.89
CA ALA A 519 25.16 6.92 10.33
C ALA A 519 24.31 5.85 11.03
N TYR A 520 23.21 5.43 10.40
CA TYR A 520 22.34 4.37 10.92
C TYR A 520 23.07 3.03 11.01
N LEU A 521 23.90 2.71 10.03
CA LEU A 521 24.70 1.47 9.99
C LEU A 521 26.00 1.56 10.82
N GLY A 522 26.30 2.70 11.45
CA GLY A 522 27.51 2.89 12.24
C GLY A 522 28.80 2.94 11.42
N LYS A 523 28.73 3.42 10.17
CA LYS A 523 29.85 3.58 9.23
C LYS A 523 30.50 4.95 9.31
#